data_40232a9444b0ecfd56c50ae32eb51925
#
_entry.id   40232a9444b0ecfd56c50ae32eb51925
#
_cell.length_a   1.000
_cell.length_b   1.000
_cell.length_c   1.000
_cell.angle_alpha   90.00
_cell.angle_beta   90.00
_cell.angle_gamma   90.00
#
_symmetry.space_group_name_H-M   'P 1'
#
loop_
_entity.id
_entity.type
_entity.pdbx_description
1 polymer ?
#
loop_
_entity_poly.entity_id
_entity_poly.type
_entity_poly.pdbx_seq_one_letter_code
_entity_poly.pdbx_strand_id
1 'polypeptide(L)'
;MYEDFHVTDRWSGEDLHCTWKGTVVAIATRHADAVDVRFDVNGRPMWIALPSTAWVAQKERTGKVITDQLAVQIAGRYLRQLIEEGYDSRREIYTMTVPEVLEHLDIVVEEATKLGAIPTLPVIA
;
A
#
# COMPACT_ATOMS: atom_id res chain seq x y z
N MET A 1 10.75 1.57 -4.69
CA MET A 1 10.81 0.38 -3.81
C MET A 1 9.67 -0.61 -4.13
N TYR A 2 8.45 -0.28 -3.75
CA TYR A 2 7.33 -1.22 -3.86
C TYR A 2 6.45 -1.01 -5.10
N GLU A 3 6.84 -0.15 -6.03
CA GLU A 3 6.17 0.00 -7.32
C GLU A 3 6.51 -1.12 -8.30
N ASP A 4 7.62 -1.82 -8.05
CA ASP A 4 8.07 -2.97 -8.84
C ASP A 4 8.94 -3.83 -7.95
N PHE A 5 8.48 -5.03 -7.62
CA PHE A 5 9.20 -5.92 -6.71
C PHE A 5 8.88 -7.39 -7.00
N HIS A 6 9.76 -8.26 -6.51
CA HIS A 6 9.57 -9.71 -6.53
C HIS A 6 9.31 -10.20 -5.12
N VAL A 7 8.47 -11.22 -5.01
CA VAL A 7 8.16 -11.88 -3.75
C VAL A 7 7.94 -13.36 -4.00
N THR A 8 8.33 -14.20 -3.05
CA THR A 8 8.12 -15.65 -3.15
C THR A 8 6.79 -16.01 -2.51
N ASP A 9 5.95 -16.69 -3.28
CA ASP A 9 4.68 -17.22 -2.76
C ASP A 9 4.97 -18.28 -1.70
N ARG A 10 4.38 -18.12 -0.53
CA ARG A 10 4.62 -19.02 0.60
C ARG A 10 4.22 -20.45 0.31
N TRP A 11 3.15 -20.65 -0.43
CA TRP A 11 2.59 -21.98 -0.63
C TRP A 11 3.17 -22.73 -1.82
N SER A 12 3.39 -22.04 -2.92
CA SER A 12 3.93 -22.63 -4.15
C SER A 12 5.43 -22.54 -4.30
N GLY A 13 6.07 -21.60 -3.59
CA GLY A 13 7.49 -21.29 -3.77
C GLY A 13 7.77 -20.54 -5.07
N GLU A 14 6.74 -20.13 -5.79
CA GLU A 14 6.89 -19.42 -7.06
C GLU A 14 7.35 -17.98 -6.82
N ASP A 15 8.25 -17.51 -7.69
CA ASP A 15 8.64 -16.11 -7.71
C ASP A 15 7.57 -15.30 -8.43
N LEU A 16 6.96 -14.35 -7.71
CA LEU A 16 5.92 -13.49 -8.24
C LEU A 16 6.47 -12.09 -8.47
N HIS A 17 6.30 -11.59 -9.69
CA HIS A 17 6.65 -10.22 -10.04
C HIS A 17 5.43 -9.32 -9.88
N CYS A 18 5.53 -8.35 -8.99
CA CYS A 18 4.46 -7.41 -8.66
C CYS A 18 4.82 -6.04 -9.22
N THR A 19 3.96 -5.50 -10.06
CA THR A 19 4.18 -4.20 -10.71
C THR A 19 2.97 -3.30 -10.49
N TRP A 20 3.21 -2.09 -9.99
CA TRP A 20 2.17 -1.07 -9.86
C TRP A 20 1.67 -0.63 -11.23
N LYS A 21 0.35 -0.54 -11.39
CA LYS A 21 -0.30 -0.18 -12.65
C LYS A 21 -1.16 1.08 -12.59
N GLY A 22 -1.53 1.52 -11.41
CA GLY A 22 -2.31 2.73 -11.28
C GLY A 22 -2.91 2.91 -9.90
N THR A 23 -3.37 4.11 -9.63
CA THR A 23 -4.02 4.48 -8.39
C THR A 23 -5.30 5.22 -8.72
N VAL A 24 -6.40 4.82 -8.09
CA VAL A 24 -7.71 5.42 -8.30
C VAL A 24 -8.27 5.87 -6.97
N VAL A 25 -8.74 7.11 -6.90
CA VAL A 25 -9.51 7.57 -5.74
C VAL A 25 -10.95 7.18 -5.97
N ALA A 26 -11.41 6.19 -5.22
CA ALA A 26 -12.77 5.69 -5.34
C ALA A 26 -13.68 6.43 -4.36
N ILE A 27 -14.74 7.03 -4.90
CA ILE A 27 -15.81 7.63 -4.10
C ILE A 27 -16.93 6.61 -4.00
N ALA A 28 -17.03 5.97 -2.85
CA ALA A 28 -18.06 4.97 -2.63
C ALA A 28 -19.38 5.65 -2.23
N THR A 29 -20.45 5.27 -2.89
CA THR A 29 -21.78 5.80 -2.57
C THR A 29 -22.36 5.19 -1.29
N ARG A 30 -21.84 4.05 -0.83
CA ARG A 30 -22.37 3.29 0.31
C ARG A 30 -21.40 3.08 1.43
N HIS A 31 -20.12 3.30 1.18
CA HIS A 31 -19.04 3.05 2.14
C HIS A 31 -18.12 4.26 2.18
N ALA A 32 -17.19 4.24 3.09
CA ALA A 32 -16.16 5.26 3.14
C ALA A 32 -15.35 5.29 1.83
N ASP A 33 -14.91 6.47 1.45
CA ASP A 33 -14.02 6.64 0.32
C ASP A 33 -12.73 5.86 0.54
N ALA A 34 -12.13 5.41 -0.56
CA ALA A 34 -10.88 4.67 -0.51
C ALA A 34 -9.96 5.12 -1.64
N VAL A 35 -8.67 4.93 -1.42
CA VAL A 35 -7.66 5.03 -2.47
C VAL A 35 -7.31 3.60 -2.87
N ASP A 36 -7.61 3.24 -4.11
CA ASP A 36 -7.38 1.90 -4.63
C ASP A 36 -6.10 1.88 -5.45
N VAL A 37 -5.17 1.02 -5.05
CA VAL A 37 -3.88 0.87 -5.71
C VAL A 37 -3.86 -0.47 -6.44
N ARG A 38 -3.66 -0.43 -7.76
CA ARG A 38 -3.63 -1.63 -8.59
C ARG A 38 -2.22 -2.12 -8.83
N PHE A 39 -2.04 -3.42 -8.61
CA PHE A 39 -0.84 -4.15 -8.98
C PHE A 39 -1.18 -5.28 -9.95
N ASP A 40 -0.24 -5.61 -10.84
CA ASP A 40 -0.27 -6.86 -11.57
C ASP A 40 0.71 -7.81 -10.91
N VAL A 41 0.22 -8.99 -10.56
CA VAL A 41 1.00 -10.06 -9.92
C VAL A 41 1.09 -11.20 -10.93
N ASN A 42 2.21 -11.29 -11.63
CA ASN A 42 2.39 -12.21 -12.77
C ASN A 42 1.24 -12.14 -13.78
N GLY A 43 0.79 -10.90 -14.09
CA GLY A 43 -0.30 -10.65 -15.03
C GLY A 43 -1.71 -10.70 -14.41
N ARG A 44 -1.85 -11.09 -13.14
CA ARG A 44 -3.14 -11.09 -12.45
C ARG A 44 -3.35 -9.75 -11.75
N PRO A 45 -4.47 -9.06 -12.00
CA PRO A 45 -4.74 -7.79 -11.32
C PRO A 45 -5.08 -8.00 -9.85
N MET A 46 -4.51 -7.17 -9.00
CA MET A 46 -4.82 -7.11 -7.58
C MET A 46 -4.96 -5.67 -7.12
N TRP A 47 -6.02 -5.40 -6.39
CA TRP A 47 -6.29 -4.08 -5.84
C TRP A 47 -6.07 -4.08 -4.35
N ILE A 48 -5.36 -3.07 -3.86
CA ILE A 48 -5.22 -2.80 -2.42
C ILE A 48 -5.95 -1.50 -2.14
N ALA A 49 -6.99 -1.57 -1.33
CA ALA A 49 -7.80 -0.40 -0.95
C ALA A 49 -7.32 0.14 0.39
N LEU A 50 -6.96 1.43 0.39
CA LEU A 50 -6.58 2.16 1.60
C LEU A 50 -7.74 3.08 1.98
N PRO A 51 -8.31 2.96 3.19
CA PRO A 51 -9.43 3.79 3.59
C PRO A 51 -9.01 5.27 3.70
N SER A 52 -9.82 6.17 3.18
CA SER A 52 -9.53 7.62 3.21
C SER A 52 -9.41 8.16 4.63
N THR A 53 -10.04 7.51 5.60
CA THR A 53 -9.92 7.87 7.02
C THR A 53 -8.50 7.73 7.56
N ALA A 54 -7.63 6.96 6.88
CA ALA A 54 -6.21 6.88 7.23
C ALA A 54 -5.49 8.22 6.99
N TRP A 55 -5.90 8.98 5.97
CA TRP A 55 -5.37 10.32 5.71
C TRP A 55 -5.71 11.28 6.84
N VAL A 56 -6.95 11.22 7.31
CA VAL A 56 -7.41 12.03 8.45
C VAL A 56 -6.62 11.65 9.72
N ALA A 57 -6.50 10.35 9.99
CA ALA A 57 -5.77 9.86 11.16
C ALA A 57 -4.29 10.30 11.12
N GLN A 58 -3.65 10.24 9.98
CA GLN A 58 -2.26 10.69 9.83
C GLN A 58 -2.12 12.18 10.07
N LYS A 59 -3.03 12.98 9.54
CA LYS A 59 -3.05 14.43 9.75
C LYS A 59 -3.22 14.77 11.23
N GLU A 60 -4.13 14.12 11.92
CA GLU A 60 -4.34 14.31 13.35
C GLU A 60 -3.13 13.88 14.18
N ARG A 61 -2.46 12.79 13.77
CA ARG A 61 -1.32 12.22 14.49
C ARG A 61 -0.04 13.05 14.31
N THR A 62 0.23 13.55 13.10
CA THR A 62 1.52 14.17 12.78
C THR A 62 1.42 15.51 12.05
N GLY A 63 0.24 15.93 11.59
CA GLY A 63 0.06 17.11 10.73
C GLY A 63 0.55 16.92 9.31
N LYS A 64 0.93 15.70 8.91
CA LYS A 64 1.49 15.41 7.59
C LYS A 64 0.50 14.69 6.69
N VAL A 65 0.70 14.79 5.39
CA VAL A 65 -0.16 14.18 4.37
C VAL A 65 0.48 12.91 3.82
N ILE A 66 -0.35 11.88 3.59
CA ILE A 66 0.07 10.71 2.81
C ILE A 66 0.03 11.12 1.34
N THR A 67 1.19 11.15 0.68
CA THR A 67 1.27 11.46 -0.75
C THR A 67 0.83 10.26 -1.58
N ASP A 68 0.50 10.48 -2.86
CA ASP A 68 0.15 9.40 -3.78
C ASP A 68 1.28 8.37 -3.90
N GLN A 69 2.52 8.84 -3.95
CA GLN A 69 3.69 7.95 -3.99
C GLN A 69 3.80 7.10 -2.73
N LEU A 70 3.55 7.68 -1.56
CA LEU A 70 3.54 6.93 -0.31
C LEU A 70 2.42 5.90 -0.28
N ALA A 71 1.25 6.23 -0.81
CA ALA A 71 0.14 5.28 -0.90
C ALA A 71 0.53 4.04 -1.70
N VAL A 72 1.25 4.21 -2.81
CA VAL A 72 1.78 3.10 -3.61
C VAL A 72 2.74 2.24 -2.80
N GLN A 73 3.66 2.86 -2.07
CA GLN A 73 4.63 2.14 -1.24
C GLN A 73 3.94 1.37 -0.11
N ILE A 74 2.96 1.98 0.54
CA ILE A 74 2.18 1.35 1.61
C ILE A 74 1.45 0.12 1.06
N ALA A 75 0.74 0.28 -0.05
CA ALA A 75 -0.03 -0.79 -0.67
C ALA A 75 0.87 -1.93 -1.15
N GLY A 76 2.00 -1.60 -1.77
CA GLY A 76 2.95 -2.60 -2.26
C GLY A 76 3.58 -3.41 -1.13
N ARG A 77 3.96 -2.75 -0.03
CA ARG A 77 4.49 -3.44 1.13
C ARG A 77 3.45 -4.37 1.76
N TYR A 78 2.21 -3.93 1.83
CA TYR A 78 1.12 -4.75 2.33
C TYR A 78 0.90 -5.97 1.44
N LEU A 79 0.91 -5.79 0.12
CA LEU A 79 0.78 -6.89 -0.84
C LEU A 79 1.92 -7.90 -0.68
N ARG A 80 3.15 -7.42 -0.55
CA ARG A 80 4.30 -8.29 -0.32
C ARG A 80 4.13 -9.12 0.93
N GLN A 81 3.69 -8.51 2.02
CA GLN A 81 3.46 -9.20 3.28
C GLN A 81 2.35 -10.26 3.16
N LEU A 82 1.24 -9.92 2.47
CA LEU A 82 0.17 -10.89 2.22
C LEU A 82 0.69 -12.15 1.55
N ILE A 83 1.52 -12.00 0.53
CA ILE A 83 2.04 -13.12 -0.25
C ILE A 83 3.09 -13.90 0.57
N GLU A 84 4.03 -13.21 1.21
CA GLU A 84 5.08 -13.86 2.01
C GLU A 84 4.53 -14.64 3.19
N GLU A 85 3.47 -14.13 3.82
CA GLU A 85 2.86 -14.77 4.99
C GLU A 85 1.76 -15.77 4.62
N GLY A 86 1.42 -15.87 3.33
CA GLY A 86 0.46 -16.84 2.83
C GLY A 86 -0.99 -16.46 3.09
N TYR A 87 -1.29 -15.18 3.25
CA TYR A 87 -2.66 -14.69 3.43
C TYR A 87 -3.35 -14.33 2.12
N ASP A 88 -2.65 -14.43 0.99
CA ASP A 88 -3.27 -14.21 -0.31
C ASP A 88 -4.16 -15.42 -0.65
N SER A 89 -5.47 -15.18 -0.66
CA SER A 89 -6.48 -16.16 -1.02
C SER A 89 -6.97 -16.01 -2.48
N ARG A 90 -6.16 -15.35 -3.32
CA ARG A 90 -6.42 -15.08 -4.74
C ARG A 90 -7.65 -14.20 -4.99
N ARG A 91 -8.00 -13.36 -4.04
CA ARG A 91 -9.01 -12.33 -4.25
C ARG A 91 -8.45 -11.20 -5.12
N GLU A 92 -9.32 -10.50 -5.82
CA GLU A 92 -8.92 -9.37 -6.65
C GLU A 92 -8.73 -8.08 -5.85
N ILE A 93 -9.33 -7.99 -4.67
CA ILE A 93 -9.24 -6.79 -3.84
C ILE A 93 -9.04 -7.17 -2.36
N TYR A 94 -8.16 -6.43 -1.71
CA TYR A 94 -7.92 -6.48 -0.28
C TYR A 94 -8.03 -5.07 0.29
N THR A 95 -8.70 -4.94 1.41
CA THR A 95 -8.88 -3.64 2.09
C THR A 95 -8.01 -3.61 3.34
N MET A 96 -7.15 -2.59 3.43
CA MET A 96 -6.37 -2.34 4.64
C MET A 96 -7.23 -1.64 5.68
N THR A 97 -6.94 -1.90 6.94
CA THR A 97 -7.50 -1.12 8.05
C THR A 97 -6.68 0.16 8.25
N VAL A 98 -7.25 1.14 8.94
CA VAL A 98 -6.51 2.37 9.28
C VAL A 98 -5.22 2.07 10.06
N PRO A 99 -5.22 1.24 11.13
CA PRO A 99 -3.99 0.88 11.81
C PRO A 99 -2.95 0.24 10.90
N GLU A 100 -3.35 -0.63 9.98
CA GLU A 100 -2.44 -1.24 9.02
C GLU A 100 -1.80 -0.21 8.09
N VAL A 101 -2.60 0.75 7.59
CA VAL A 101 -2.06 1.83 6.74
C VAL A 101 -0.98 2.62 7.50
N LEU A 102 -1.26 3.01 8.73
CA LEU A 102 -0.33 3.80 9.54
C LEU A 102 0.94 3.02 9.89
N GLU A 103 0.80 1.74 10.22
CA GLU A 103 1.94 0.86 10.50
C GLU A 103 2.85 0.72 9.29
N HIS A 104 2.28 0.40 8.12
CA HIS A 104 3.05 0.27 6.89
C HIS A 104 3.66 1.60 6.46
N LEU A 105 2.96 2.71 6.67
CA LEU A 105 3.49 4.04 6.41
C LEU A 105 4.77 4.30 7.20
N ASP A 106 4.73 4.06 8.50
CA ASP A 106 5.88 4.29 9.38
C ASP A 106 7.09 3.43 8.95
N ILE A 107 6.85 2.19 8.57
CA ILE A 107 7.91 1.28 8.13
C ILE A 107 8.47 1.73 6.77
N VAL A 108 7.62 2.11 5.83
CA VAL A 108 8.06 2.60 4.51
C VAL A 108 8.93 3.85 4.66
N VAL A 109 8.54 4.79 5.50
CA VAL A 109 9.33 6.00 5.78
C VAL A 109 10.68 5.63 6.38
N GLU A 110 10.71 4.70 7.32
CA GLU A 110 11.96 4.22 7.92
C GLU A 110 12.86 3.55 6.89
N GLU A 111 12.31 2.67 6.06
CA GLU A 111 13.07 1.99 5.00
C GLU A 111 13.64 3.00 4.00
N ALA A 112 12.86 3.99 3.59
CA ALA A 112 13.31 5.04 2.68
C ALA A 112 14.44 5.87 3.29
N THR A 113 14.36 6.17 4.57
CA THR A 113 15.40 6.89 5.29
C THR A 113 16.71 6.10 5.33
N LYS A 114 16.63 4.79 5.57
CA LYS A 114 17.82 3.90 5.58
C LYS A 114 18.49 3.80 4.22
N LEU A 115 17.71 3.92 3.14
CA LEU A 115 18.24 3.87 1.77
C LEU A 115 18.81 5.23 1.32
N GLY A 116 18.79 6.24 2.18
CA GLY A 116 19.23 7.58 1.84
C GLY A 116 18.22 8.39 1.03
N ALA A 117 17.05 7.83 0.74
CA ALA A 117 15.95 8.57 0.15
C ALA A 117 15.36 9.49 1.24
N ILE A 118 15.10 10.74 0.90
CA ILE A 118 14.46 11.66 1.84
C ILE A 118 12.95 11.53 1.65
N PRO A 119 12.22 10.87 2.57
CA PRO A 119 10.78 10.77 2.44
C PRO A 119 10.19 12.14 2.73
N THR A 120 9.54 12.71 1.74
CA THR A 120 8.81 13.95 1.92
C THR A 120 7.36 13.64 2.25
N LEU A 121 7.07 13.68 3.53
CA LEU A 121 5.69 13.82 3.98
C LEU A 121 5.44 15.33 4.07
N PRO A 122 4.71 15.93 3.13
CA PRO A 122 4.48 17.36 3.18
C PRO A 122 3.72 17.73 4.44
N VAL A 123 4.18 18.79 5.10
CA VAL A 123 3.48 19.34 6.25
C VAL A 123 2.34 20.20 5.73
N ILE A 124 1.16 19.99 6.28
CA ILE A 124 0.01 20.84 5.97
C ILE A 124 0.16 22.10 6.80
N ALA A 125 0.38 23.19 6.10
CA ALA A 125 0.46 24.49 6.73
C ALA A 125 -0.94 24.93 7.23
#